data_7b4fb8c8bf303415246fc335653e247d
#
_entry.id   7b4fb8c8bf303415246fc335653e247d
#
_cell.length_a   1.000
_cell.length_b   1.000
_cell.length_c   1.000
_cell.angle_alpha   90.00
_cell.angle_beta   90.00
_cell.angle_gamma   90.00
#
_symmetry.space_group_name_H-M   'P 1'
#
loop_
_entity.id
_entity.type
_entity.pdbx_description
1 polymer ?
#
loop_
_entity_poly.entity_id
_entity_poly.type
_entity_poly.pdbx_seq_one_letter_code
_entity_poly.pdbx_strand_id
1 'polypeptide(L)'
;MRANDGTRTAAEVLIDQLVVHGVAHVFCVPGESYLAALDAFHDRDIAITVCRQESGAAIMAEACGKATGRPGICFVTRGPGATNAAAGVHIARQDSTPLILFVGQVAREMREREAFQELDYRAVFGSIAKWATEIDDPARIPELISRAFYTATGGRPGPVVIALPEDMLVERVAVPDAPAFEPVEIWPGASDMSRLQKLLWAAERPIVLLGGSRWSATACAALARFADRFALPVATTFRRAHLFDPAHPCYAGDLGIGPNPKLLARVKGADLILLVGGRLGEMPSQSYTLLDIPRPRQTLVHVFPGVEELGRVYHAQLAINATPTAFAAALEGLQPPNELSWRSETPLAHADFLAWTDKPTTVPGPVNLGEIVAGLRERLPADAVICNGAGNFSIWVHRYARYRRYGTQLAPISGSMGYGVPAAIGAKRLAPERTVIAFAGDGDFLMTGQEFATAVQYEAPVIIVVVDNGMYGTIRMHQERHYPGRVVATGLKNPDFAAYARAFGGYGAMVEKTADFFPAFEAAQKSGKPAILHLKVDPEALTPTISLKATREKAQAGG
;
A
#
# COMPACT_ATOMS: atom_id res chain seq x y z
N MET A 1 -10.46 -46.65 -5.35
CA MET A 1 -10.48 -46.45 -3.89
C MET A 1 -9.02 -46.37 -3.43
N ARG A 2 -8.48 -45.19 -3.13
CA ARG A 2 -7.16 -45.09 -2.48
C ARG A 2 -7.35 -45.57 -1.03
N ALA A 3 -6.51 -46.46 -0.57
CA ALA A 3 -6.50 -46.88 0.83
C ALA A 3 -6.25 -45.62 1.69
N ASN A 4 -7.19 -45.33 2.58
CA ASN A 4 -7.07 -44.21 3.52
C ASN A 4 -6.13 -44.65 4.67
N ASP A 5 -4.82 -44.58 4.41
CA ASP A 5 -3.76 -44.93 5.36
C ASP A 5 -3.45 -43.77 6.35
N GLY A 6 -4.25 -42.72 6.33
CA GLY A 6 -4.07 -41.52 7.17
C GLY A 6 -2.94 -40.60 6.72
N THR A 7 -2.32 -40.88 5.55
CA THR A 7 -1.27 -40.00 4.98
C THR A 7 -1.83 -39.07 3.91
N ARG A 8 -1.23 -37.86 3.81
CA ARG A 8 -1.46 -36.87 2.76
C ARG A 8 -0.16 -36.61 2.00
N THR A 9 -0.23 -36.13 0.76
CA THR A 9 0.96 -35.57 0.13
C THR A 9 1.36 -34.27 0.86
N ALA A 10 2.63 -33.92 0.81
CA ALA A 10 3.13 -32.67 1.37
C ALA A 10 2.40 -31.45 0.79
N ALA A 11 2.06 -31.50 -0.50
CA ALA A 11 1.25 -30.47 -1.15
C ALA A 11 -0.16 -30.37 -0.54
N GLU A 12 -0.84 -31.49 -0.31
CA GLU A 12 -2.15 -31.51 0.38
C GLU A 12 -2.03 -30.93 1.79
N VAL A 13 -1.00 -31.29 2.56
CA VAL A 13 -0.75 -30.72 3.90
C VAL A 13 -0.53 -29.22 3.83
N LEU A 14 0.25 -28.73 2.86
CA LEU A 14 0.48 -27.30 2.65
C LEU A 14 -0.83 -26.55 2.41
N ILE A 15 -1.65 -27.03 1.47
CA ILE A 15 -2.90 -26.32 1.12
C ILE A 15 -3.94 -26.45 2.24
N ASP A 16 -4.05 -27.59 2.91
CA ASP A 16 -4.91 -27.75 4.09
C ASP A 16 -4.52 -26.76 5.20
N GLN A 17 -3.21 -26.56 5.41
CA GLN A 17 -2.73 -25.61 6.40
C GLN A 17 -3.08 -24.15 6.02
N LEU A 18 -3.09 -23.80 4.73
CA LEU A 18 -3.57 -22.48 4.28
C LEU A 18 -5.08 -22.32 4.54
N VAL A 19 -5.88 -23.37 4.32
CA VAL A 19 -7.32 -23.38 4.66
C VAL A 19 -7.51 -23.18 6.16
N VAL A 20 -6.78 -23.90 7.03
CA VAL A 20 -6.83 -23.76 8.48
C VAL A 20 -6.53 -22.31 8.91
N HIS A 21 -5.57 -21.67 8.25
CA HIS A 21 -5.26 -20.25 8.51
C HIS A 21 -6.24 -19.27 7.87
N GLY A 22 -7.31 -19.73 7.22
CA GLY A 22 -8.38 -18.90 6.66
C GLY A 22 -7.99 -18.15 5.39
N VAL A 23 -7.10 -18.73 4.58
CA VAL A 23 -6.78 -18.20 3.25
C VAL A 23 -7.94 -18.46 2.32
N ALA A 24 -8.53 -17.41 1.76
CA ALA A 24 -9.61 -17.47 0.80
C ALA A 24 -9.19 -17.14 -0.64
N HIS A 25 -8.04 -16.46 -0.82
CA HIS A 25 -7.54 -16.03 -2.13
C HIS A 25 -6.05 -16.27 -2.26
N VAL A 26 -5.65 -16.72 -3.44
CA VAL A 26 -4.25 -16.90 -3.87
C VAL A 26 -4.06 -16.28 -5.24
N PHE A 27 -2.93 -15.60 -5.42
CA PHE A 27 -2.50 -15.04 -6.71
C PHE A 27 -1.28 -15.81 -7.21
N CYS A 28 -1.26 -16.16 -8.48
CA CYS A 28 -0.14 -16.96 -9.00
C CYS A 28 0.12 -16.73 -10.49
N VAL A 29 1.33 -17.07 -10.91
CA VAL A 29 1.65 -17.46 -12.27
C VAL A 29 2.01 -18.92 -12.22
N PRO A 30 1.24 -19.83 -12.86
CA PRO A 30 1.47 -21.27 -12.78
C PRO A 30 2.87 -21.68 -13.20
N GLY A 31 3.42 -22.70 -12.54
CA GLY A 31 4.72 -23.25 -12.88
C GLY A 31 4.83 -24.73 -12.53
N GLU A 32 5.65 -25.45 -13.29
CA GLU A 32 5.84 -26.91 -13.11
C GLU A 32 6.43 -27.26 -11.74
N SER A 33 7.30 -26.40 -11.21
CA SER A 33 8.02 -26.62 -9.95
C SER A 33 7.13 -26.69 -8.69
N TYR A 34 5.85 -26.37 -8.81
CA TYR A 34 4.87 -26.54 -7.73
C TYR A 34 3.54 -27.12 -8.22
N LEU A 35 3.62 -27.97 -9.27
CA LEU A 35 2.45 -28.61 -9.88
C LEU A 35 1.62 -29.39 -8.86
N ALA A 36 2.28 -30.09 -7.92
CA ALA A 36 1.58 -30.82 -6.86
C ALA A 36 0.75 -29.90 -5.94
N ALA A 37 1.21 -28.68 -5.69
CA ALA A 37 0.43 -27.69 -4.94
C ALA A 37 -0.77 -27.18 -5.77
N LEU A 38 -0.61 -27.00 -7.09
CA LEU A 38 -1.73 -26.66 -7.97
C LEU A 38 -2.79 -27.77 -8.00
N ASP A 39 -2.38 -29.04 -8.03
CA ASP A 39 -3.29 -30.19 -7.94
C ASP A 39 -4.04 -30.19 -6.59
N ALA A 40 -3.34 -29.93 -5.49
CA ALA A 40 -3.94 -29.90 -4.15
C ALA A 40 -4.97 -28.76 -3.97
N PHE A 41 -4.86 -27.67 -4.70
CA PHE A 41 -5.88 -26.61 -4.70
C PHE A 41 -7.21 -27.03 -5.31
N HIS A 42 -7.22 -28.02 -6.23
CA HIS A 42 -8.42 -28.41 -6.98
C HIS A 42 -9.60 -28.77 -6.08
N ASP A 43 -9.33 -29.42 -4.95
CA ASP A 43 -10.36 -29.93 -4.03
C ASP A 43 -10.56 -29.00 -2.80
N ARG A 44 -10.12 -27.74 -2.87
CA ARG A 44 -10.19 -26.78 -1.75
C ARG A 44 -10.91 -25.50 -2.14
N ASP A 45 -11.64 -24.93 -1.19
CA ASP A 45 -12.37 -23.68 -1.37
C ASP A 45 -11.43 -22.47 -1.19
N ILE A 46 -10.47 -22.35 -2.09
CA ILE A 46 -9.56 -21.21 -2.20
C ILE A 46 -9.64 -20.66 -3.62
N ALA A 47 -10.03 -19.40 -3.74
CA ALA A 47 -10.10 -18.74 -5.03
C ALA A 47 -8.69 -18.45 -5.59
N ILE A 48 -8.36 -18.99 -6.75
CA ILE A 48 -7.08 -18.77 -7.43
C ILE A 48 -7.26 -17.68 -8.50
N THR A 49 -6.39 -16.71 -8.51
CA THR A 49 -6.27 -15.71 -9.56
C THR A 49 -4.97 -15.92 -10.32
N VAL A 50 -5.08 -16.40 -11.55
CA VAL A 50 -3.95 -16.57 -12.46
C VAL A 50 -3.61 -15.22 -13.11
N CYS A 51 -2.41 -14.74 -12.83
CA CYS A 51 -1.90 -13.45 -13.30
C CYS A 51 -1.09 -13.63 -14.60
N ARG A 52 -0.69 -12.53 -15.22
CA ARG A 52 0.09 -12.52 -16.46
C ARG A 52 1.58 -12.36 -16.22
N GLN A 53 1.94 -11.89 -15.02
CA GLN A 53 3.34 -11.69 -14.64
C GLN A 53 3.45 -11.72 -13.10
N GLU A 54 4.54 -12.22 -12.57
CA GLU A 54 4.70 -12.54 -11.15
C GLU A 54 4.80 -11.29 -10.27
N SER A 55 5.30 -10.14 -10.79
CA SER A 55 5.23 -8.89 -10.02
C SER A 55 3.77 -8.44 -9.85
N GLY A 56 2.93 -8.62 -10.88
CA GLY A 56 1.50 -8.37 -10.81
C GLY A 56 0.83 -9.25 -9.75
N ALA A 57 1.13 -10.56 -9.74
CA ALA A 57 0.62 -11.50 -8.75
C ALA A 57 1.03 -11.13 -7.31
N ALA A 58 2.31 -10.83 -7.11
CA ALA A 58 2.83 -10.45 -5.79
C ALA A 58 2.27 -9.09 -5.30
N ILE A 59 2.03 -8.12 -6.21
CA ILE A 59 1.39 -6.84 -5.88
C ILE A 59 -0.09 -7.04 -5.54
N MET A 60 -0.84 -7.90 -6.27
CA MET A 60 -2.23 -8.23 -5.93
C MET A 60 -2.31 -8.85 -4.53
N ALA A 61 -1.42 -9.80 -4.22
CA ALA A 61 -1.33 -10.40 -2.88
C ALA A 61 -0.96 -9.37 -1.82
N GLU A 62 0.01 -8.48 -2.09
CA GLU A 62 0.39 -7.40 -1.18
C GLU A 62 -0.78 -6.45 -0.91
N ALA A 63 -1.51 -6.04 -1.96
CA ALA A 63 -2.68 -5.17 -1.82
C ALA A 63 -3.78 -5.82 -0.95
N CYS A 64 -4.00 -7.13 -1.09
CA CYS A 64 -4.90 -7.87 -0.21
C CYS A 64 -4.38 -7.90 1.24
N GLY A 65 -3.10 -8.14 1.43
CA GLY A 65 -2.47 -8.08 2.76
C GLY A 65 -2.61 -6.70 3.42
N LYS A 66 -2.43 -5.64 2.65
CA LYS A 66 -2.61 -4.24 3.09
C LYS A 66 -4.07 -3.93 3.47
N ALA A 67 -5.03 -4.39 2.67
CA ALA A 67 -6.45 -4.15 2.89
C ALA A 67 -7.00 -4.91 4.11
N THR A 68 -6.50 -6.14 4.36
CA THR A 68 -7.05 -7.05 5.38
C THR A 68 -6.24 -7.10 6.67
N GLY A 69 -4.95 -6.74 6.63
CA GLY A 69 -3.99 -6.97 7.72
C GLY A 69 -3.61 -8.46 7.90
N ARG A 70 -4.11 -9.37 7.06
CA ARG A 70 -3.75 -10.80 7.00
C ARG A 70 -2.75 -11.03 5.88
N PRO A 71 -1.88 -12.05 5.92
CA PRO A 71 -0.94 -12.28 4.84
C PRO A 71 -1.62 -12.50 3.50
N GLY A 72 -1.26 -11.69 2.49
CA GLY A 72 -1.58 -11.99 1.11
C GLY A 72 -0.74 -13.17 0.63
N ILE A 73 -1.31 -14.05 -0.18
CA ILE A 73 -0.67 -15.31 -0.60
C ILE A 73 -0.36 -15.27 -2.10
N CYS A 74 0.89 -15.50 -2.45
CA CYS A 74 1.35 -15.56 -3.83
C CYS A 74 2.18 -16.83 -4.08
N PHE A 75 1.94 -17.49 -5.22
CA PHE A 75 2.73 -18.64 -5.68
C PHE A 75 3.37 -18.32 -7.02
N VAL A 76 4.67 -18.63 -7.14
CA VAL A 76 5.44 -18.44 -8.37
C VAL A 76 6.40 -19.62 -8.60
N THR A 77 6.83 -19.77 -9.85
CA THR A 77 7.86 -20.77 -10.17
C THR A 77 9.24 -20.31 -9.72
N ARG A 78 10.23 -21.22 -9.83
CA ARG A 78 11.64 -20.99 -9.51
C ARG A 78 12.28 -19.89 -10.37
N GLY A 79 13.50 -19.53 -10.08
CA GLY A 79 14.37 -18.59 -10.80
C GLY A 79 13.67 -17.34 -11.34
N PRO A 80 13.31 -17.31 -12.63
CA PRO A 80 12.68 -16.16 -13.27
C PRO A 80 11.40 -15.72 -12.61
N GLY A 81 10.52 -16.66 -12.19
CA GLY A 81 9.27 -16.33 -11.52
C GLY A 81 9.51 -15.69 -10.16
N ALA A 82 10.43 -16.24 -9.36
CA ALA A 82 10.79 -15.67 -8.07
C ALA A 82 11.40 -14.27 -8.18
N THR A 83 12.33 -14.07 -9.13
CA THR A 83 12.97 -12.76 -9.34
C THR A 83 11.98 -11.71 -9.86
N ASN A 84 11.05 -12.08 -10.72
CA ASN A 84 9.95 -11.19 -11.13
C ASN A 84 9.05 -10.77 -9.96
N ALA A 85 8.76 -11.68 -9.02
CA ALA A 85 7.95 -11.40 -7.84
C ALA A 85 8.66 -10.51 -6.80
N ALA A 86 9.98 -10.35 -6.88
CA ALA A 86 10.79 -9.59 -5.91
C ALA A 86 10.31 -8.14 -5.73
N ALA A 87 9.76 -7.51 -6.78
CA ALA A 87 9.18 -6.18 -6.68
C ALA A 87 8.05 -6.12 -5.65
N GLY A 88 7.11 -7.09 -5.66
CA GLY A 88 6.03 -7.17 -4.68
C GLY A 88 6.52 -7.45 -3.25
N VAL A 89 7.57 -8.29 -3.11
CA VAL A 89 8.23 -8.55 -1.80
C VAL A 89 8.86 -7.26 -1.26
N HIS A 90 9.58 -6.50 -2.09
CA HIS A 90 10.15 -5.21 -1.71
C HIS A 90 9.08 -4.21 -1.28
N ILE A 91 7.98 -4.10 -2.04
CA ILE A 91 6.84 -3.24 -1.70
C ILE A 91 6.29 -3.65 -0.32
N ALA A 92 5.99 -4.93 -0.09
CA ALA A 92 5.49 -5.42 1.19
C ALA A 92 6.43 -5.08 2.36
N ARG A 93 7.75 -5.18 2.15
CA ARG A 93 8.76 -4.79 3.16
C ARG A 93 8.71 -3.31 3.50
N GLN A 94 8.68 -2.45 2.48
CA GLN A 94 8.65 -1.00 2.66
C GLN A 94 7.33 -0.53 3.29
N ASP A 95 6.23 -1.08 2.84
CA ASP A 95 4.88 -0.73 3.28
C ASP A 95 4.48 -1.34 4.63
N SER A 96 5.30 -2.25 5.18
CA SER A 96 4.98 -3.02 6.38
C SER A 96 3.69 -3.82 6.20
N THR A 97 3.58 -4.52 5.07
CA THR A 97 2.41 -5.33 4.69
C THR A 97 2.73 -6.81 4.86
N PRO A 98 1.86 -7.61 5.50
CA PRO A 98 2.05 -9.04 5.59
C PRO A 98 1.83 -9.71 4.23
N LEU A 99 2.81 -10.48 3.78
CA LEU A 99 2.81 -11.24 2.52
C LEU A 99 3.51 -12.57 2.74
N ILE A 100 3.01 -13.66 2.14
CA ILE A 100 3.75 -14.93 2.04
C ILE A 100 3.87 -15.27 0.56
N LEU A 101 5.12 -15.32 0.09
CA LEU A 101 5.48 -15.76 -1.25
C LEU A 101 5.97 -17.20 -1.20
N PHE A 102 5.28 -18.10 -1.86
CA PHE A 102 5.70 -19.47 -2.10
C PHE A 102 6.41 -19.55 -3.45
N VAL A 103 7.59 -20.14 -3.45
CA VAL A 103 8.43 -20.28 -4.64
C VAL A 103 8.69 -21.75 -4.88
N GLY A 104 8.35 -22.28 -6.04
CA GLY A 104 8.79 -23.62 -6.43
C GLY A 104 10.31 -23.69 -6.48
N GLN A 105 10.89 -24.85 -6.13
CA GLN A 105 12.33 -25.08 -6.14
C GLN A 105 12.65 -26.39 -6.85
N VAL A 106 13.88 -26.52 -7.32
CA VAL A 106 14.40 -27.78 -7.88
C VAL A 106 14.34 -28.91 -6.85
N ALA A 107 14.30 -30.14 -7.30
CA ALA A 107 14.40 -31.29 -6.42
C ALA A 107 15.66 -31.23 -5.54
N ARG A 108 15.57 -31.66 -4.28
CA ARG A 108 16.64 -31.53 -3.26
C ARG A 108 17.96 -32.14 -3.70
N GLU A 109 17.90 -33.25 -4.45
CA GLU A 109 19.07 -33.95 -4.98
C GLU A 109 19.79 -33.19 -6.11
N MET A 110 19.12 -32.18 -6.73
CA MET A 110 19.67 -31.40 -7.83
C MET A 110 20.35 -30.10 -7.37
N ARG A 111 20.25 -29.77 -6.09
CA ARG A 111 20.82 -28.52 -5.53
C ARG A 111 22.35 -28.46 -5.71
N GLU A 112 22.85 -27.23 -5.82
CA GLU A 112 24.29 -26.93 -5.97
C GLU A 112 24.91 -27.53 -7.24
N ARG A 113 24.08 -27.85 -8.24
CA ARG A 113 24.52 -28.33 -9.56
C ARG A 113 24.24 -27.32 -10.67
N GLU A 114 23.84 -26.09 -10.32
CA GLU A 114 23.33 -25.10 -11.28
C GLU A 114 22.16 -25.70 -12.11
N ALA A 115 21.25 -26.38 -11.42
CA ALA A 115 20.08 -26.98 -12.02
C ALA A 115 19.18 -25.94 -12.68
N PHE A 116 18.33 -26.37 -13.62
CA PHE A 116 17.50 -25.44 -14.40
C PHE A 116 16.66 -24.51 -13.51
N GLN A 117 16.95 -23.21 -13.58
CA GLN A 117 16.31 -22.13 -12.81
C GLN A 117 16.53 -22.18 -11.29
N GLU A 118 17.53 -22.91 -10.82
CA GLU A 118 17.89 -22.95 -9.40
C GLU A 118 18.36 -21.59 -8.89
N LEU A 119 17.93 -21.21 -7.69
CA LEU A 119 18.46 -20.08 -6.92
C LEU A 119 18.47 -20.40 -5.43
N ASP A 120 19.41 -19.81 -4.71
CA ASP A 120 19.35 -19.74 -3.24
C ASP A 120 18.41 -18.59 -2.82
N TYR A 121 17.16 -18.92 -2.52
CA TYR A 121 16.14 -17.94 -2.18
C TYR A 121 16.38 -17.28 -0.81
N ARG A 122 17.13 -17.91 0.09
CA ARG A 122 17.55 -17.29 1.35
C ARG A 122 18.50 -16.12 1.09
N ALA A 123 19.44 -16.32 0.16
CA ALA A 123 20.37 -15.27 -0.26
C ALA A 123 19.64 -14.16 -1.05
N VAL A 124 18.81 -14.53 -2.03
CA VAL A 124 18.09 -13.57 -2.90
C VAL A 124 17.14 -12.68 -2.10
N PHE A 125 16.35 -13.24 -1.20
CA PHE A 125 15.31 -12.51 -0.47
C PHE A 125 15.71 -12.08 0.94
N GLY A 126 16.84 -12.50 1.45
CA GLY A 126 17.26 -12.27 2.84
C GLY A 126 17.30 -10.81 3.25
N SER A 127 17.58 -9.89 2.34
CA SER A 127 17.64 -8.45 2.61
C SER A 127 16.26 -7.75 2.53
N ILE A 128 15.31 -8.30 1.78
CA ILE A 128 14.00 -7.67 1.52
C ILE A 128 12.82 -8.43 2.15
N ALA A 129 13.02 -9.63 2.67
CA ALA A 129 12.02 -10.36 3.44
C ALA A 129 12.29 -10.25 4.95
N LYS A 130 11.26 -10.50 5.76
CA LYS A 130 11.42 -10.69 7.21
C LYS A 130 12.05 -12.06 7.50
N TRP A 131 11.70 -13.02 6.68
CA TRP A 131 12.20 -14.38 6.76
C TRP A 131 12.13 -15.03 5.38
N ALA A 132 13.23 -15.64 4.96
CA ALA A 132 13.31 -16.46 3.77
C ALA A 132 13.79 -17.85 4.18
N THR A 133 13.08 -18.90 3.75
CA THR A 133 13.40 -20.27 4.12
C THR A 133 13.01 -21.25 3.02
N GLU A 134 13.36 -22.50 3.19
CA GLU A 134 12.98 -23.62 2.34
C GLU A 134 12.45 -24.74 3.21
N ILE A 135 11.41 -25.45 2.77
CA ILE A 135 10.83 -26.58 3.47
C ILE A 135 11.37 -27.87 2.84
N ASP A 136 12.30 -28.52 3.52
CA ASP A 136 12.92 -29.77 3.08
C ASP A 136 12.23 -31.01 3.62
N ASP A 137 11.61 -30.90 4.79
CA ASP A 137 10.94 -31.99 5.50
C ASP A 137 9.42 -31.79 5.47
N PRO A 138 8.66 -32.65 4.78
CA PRO A 138 7.21 -32.54 4.69
C PRO A 138 6.49 -32.60 6.02
N ALA A 139 7.05 -33.28 7.04
CA ALA A 139 6.47 -33.35 8.37
C ALA A 139 6.49 -32.00 9.10
N ARG A 140 7.32 -31.06 8.69
CA ARG A 140 7.43 -29.72 9.26
C ARG A 140 6.58 -28.65 8.58
N ILE A 141 5.82 -29.00 7.55
CA ILE A 141 4.97 -28.04 6.83
C ILE A 141 4.03 -27.29 7.79
N PRO A 142 3.25 -27.95 8.66
CA PRO A 142 2.33 -27.23 9.56
C PRO A 142 3.07 -26.26 10.50
N GLU A 143 4.22 -26.66 11.05
CA GLU A 143 5.08 -25.82 11.90
C GLU A 143 5.57 -24.57 11.14
N LEU A 144 6.15 -24.77 9.95
CA LEU A 144 6.79 -23.69 9.19
C LEU A 144 5.76 -22.73 8.58
N ILE A 145 4.61 -23.23 8.13
CA ILE A 145 3.51 -22.41 7.64
C ILE A 145 2.92 -21.57 8.79
N SER A 146 2.63 -22.19 9.94
CA SER A 146 2.17 -21.44 11.12
C SER A 146 3.16 -20.34 11.51
N ARG A 147 4.46 -20.66 11.57
CA ARG A 147 5.52 -19.68 11.81
C ARG A 147 5.54 -18.56 10.78
N ALA A 148 5.27 -18.86 9.49
CA ALA A 148 5.21 -17.85 8.44
C ALA A 148 4.11 -16.82 8.68
N PHE A 149 2.92 -17.25 9.10
CA PHE A 149 1.82 -16.36 9.42
C PHE A 149 2.14 -15.46 10.63
N TYR A 150 2.67 -16.02 11.72
CA TYR A 150 3.12 -15.24 12.87
C TYR A 150 4.25 -14.27 12.52
N THR A 151 5.22 -14.69 11.71
CA THR A 151 6.34 -13.84 11.27
C THR A 151 5.85 -12.71 10.38
N ALA A 152 4.98 -12.99 9.40
CA ALA A 152 4.47 -11.98 8.49
C ALA A 152 3.66 -10.88 9.20
N THR A 153 2.92 -11.23 10.25
CA THR A 153 2.01 -10.31 10.96
C THR A 153 2.59 -9.71 12.23
N GLY A 154 3.54 -10.39 12.90
CA GLY A 154 4.07 -10.00 14.20
C GLY A 154 4.95 -8.74 14.16
N GLY A 155 4.97 -7.94 15.22
CA GLY A 155 5.72 -6.69 15.29
C GLY A 155 5.43 -5.77 14.12
N ARG A 156 6.47 -5.27 13.43
CA ARG A 156 6.32 -4.62 12.12
C ARG A 156 5.98 -5.70 11.07
N PRO A 157 4.77 -5.70 10.48
CA PRO A 157 4.43 -6.67 9.44
C PRO A 157 5.37 -6.61 8.22
N GLY A 158 5.43 -7.69 7.48
CA GLY A 158 6.27 -7.74 6.29
C GLY A 158 6.27 -9.11 5.60
N PRO A 159 6.99 -9.25 4.48
CA PRO A 159 6.97 -10.44 3.65
C PRO A 159 7.77 -11.60 4.23
N VAL A 160 7.27 -12.81 3.99
CA VAL A 160 7.95 -14.09 4.19
C VAL A 160 8.07 -14.77 2.84
N VAL A 161 9.20 -15.41 2.56
CA VAL A 161 9.43 -16.18 1.33
C VAL A 161 9.75 -17.62 1.69
N ILE A 162 9.04 -18.57 1.07
CA ILE A 162 9.17 -20.00 1.35
C ILE A 162 9.42 -20.75 0.03
N ALA A 163 10.58 -21.35 -0.09
CA ALA A 163 10.89 -22.23 -1.19
C ALA A 163 10.36 -23.65 -0.93
N LEU A 164 9.86 -24.29 -1.99
CA LEU A 164 9.19 -25.58 -1.97
C LEU A 164 9.86 -26.51 -2.98
N PRO A 165 10.77 -27.43 -2.57
CA PRO A 165 11.34 -28.43 -3.46
C PRO A 165 10.26 -29.32 -4.08
N GLU A 166 10.32 -29.52 -5.41
CA GLU A 166 9.27 -30.21 -6.15
C GLU A 166 9.15 -31.69 -5.75
N ASP A 167 10.25 -32.35 -5.41
CA ASP A 167 10.27 -33.72 -4.93
C ASP A 167 9.67 -33.86 -3.52
N MET A 168 9.90 -32.88 -2.65
CA MET A 168 9.29 -32.82 -1.30
C MET A 168 7.77 -32.72 -1.39
N LEU A 169 7.22 -31.93 -2.31
CA LEU A 169 5.78 -31.69 -2.44
C LEU A 169 4.97 -32.97 -2.73
N VAL A 170 5.58 -34.01 -3.33
CA VAL A 170 4.89 -35.26 -3.66
C VAL A 170 5.07 -36.36 -2.61
N GLU A 171 5.93 -36.13 -1.61
CA GLU A 171 6.10 -37.09 -0.50
C GLU A 171 4.82 -37.25 0.31
N ARG A 172 4.57 -38.45 0.82
CA ARG A 172 3.43 -38.71 1.69
C ARG A 172 3.85 -38.70 3.15
N VAL A 173 3.06 -38.01 3.97
CA VAL A 173 3.35 -37.85 5.37
C VAL A 173 2.07 -37.95 6.22
N ALA A 174 2.21 -38.50 7.41
CA ALA A 174 1.17 -38.49 8.46
C ALA A 174 1.53 -37.44 9.50
N VAL A 175 0.96 -36.25 9.38
CA VAL A 175 1.20 -35.14 10.29
C VAL A 175 -0.12 -34.39 10.55
N PRO A 176 -0.40 -33.99 11.80
CA PRO A 176 -1.57 -33.17 12.10
C PRO A 176 -1.36 -31.71 11.65
N ASP A 177 -2.45 -31.04 11.32
CA ASP A 177 -2.42 -29.60 11.04
C ASP A 177 -2.11 -28.80 12.32
N ALA A 178 -1.39 -27.70 12.16
CA ALA A 178 -1.24 -26.72 13.22
C ALA A 178 -2.57 -25.93 13.40
N PRO A 179 -2.88 -25.48 14.63
CA PRO A 179 -4.06 -24.64 14.86
C PRO A 179 -4.04 -23.35 14.03
N ALA A 180 -5.22 -22.78 13.76
CA ALA A 180 -5.34 -21.49 13.12
C ALA A 180 -4.51 -20.43 13.86
N PHE A 181 -3.79 -19.60 13.11
CA PHE A 181 -3.03 -18.52 13.73
C PHE A 181 -3.96 -17.38 14.18
N GLU A 182 -3.60 -16.76 15.28
CA GLU A 182 -4.24 -15.54 15.77
C GLU A 182 -3.21 -14.41 15.82
N PRO A 183 -3.51 -13.21 15.24
CA PRO A 183 -2.61 -12.08 15.29
C PRO A 183 -2.33 -11.66 16.73
N VAL A 184 -1.06 -11.55 17.11
CA VAL A 184 -0.67 -11.09 18.45
C VAL A 184 -0.83 -9.58 18.53
N GLU A 185 -1.60 -9.09 19.50
CA GLU A 185 -1.71 -7.67 19.83
C GLU A 185 -0.72 -7.28 20.93
N ILE A 186 -0.01 -6.16 20.73
CA ILE A 186 0.95 -5.63 21.69
C ILE A 186 0.29 -4.44 22.37
N TRP A 187 0.00 -4.57 23.65
CA TRP A 187 -0.67 -3.55 24.45
C TRP A 187 0.33 -2.58 25.08
N PRO A 188 0.02 -1.26 25.14
CA PRO A 188 0.86 -0.30 25.85
C PRO A 188 0.82 -0.57 27.37
N GLY A 189 1.93 -0.32 28.04
CA GLY A 189 2.01 -0.43 29.50
C GLY A 189 1.20 0.67 30.21
N ALA A 190 0.62 0.38 31.36
CA ALA A 190 -0.13 1.37 32.16
C ALA A 190 0.75 2.59 32.54
N SER A 191 2.03 2.37 32.82
CA SER A 191 3.01 3.43 33.08
C SER A 191 3.21 4.34 31.86
N ASP A 192 3.24 3.78 30.66
CA ASP A 192 3.41 4.55 29.43
C ASP A 192 2.18 5.41 29.15
N MET A 193 0.99 4.86 29.35
CA MET A 193 -0.26 5.61 29.21
C MET A 193 -0.36 6.75 30.25
N SER A 194 0.07 6.53 31.48
CA SER A 194 0.13 7.58 32.51
C SER A 194 1.14 8.69 32.15
N ARG A 195 2.29 8.32 31.59
CA ARG A 195 3.28 9.30 31.09
C ARG A 195 2.73 10.09 29.90
N LEU A 196 2.10 9.40 28.94
CA LEU A 196 1.44 10.05 27.79
C LEU A 196 0.41 11.08 28.27
N GLN A 197 -0.45 10.73 29.25
CA GLN A 197 -1.43 11.66 29.77
C GLN A 197 -0.79 12.93 30.36
N LYS A 198 0.29 12.79 31.13
CA LYS A 198 1.02 13.93 31.69
C LYS A 198 1.65 14.79 30.60
N LEU A 199 2.21 14.18 29.54
CA LEU A 199 2.77 14.91 28.39
C LEU A 199 1.69 15.68 27.63
N LEU A 200 0.52 15.07 27.41
CA LEU A 200 -0.62 15.73 26.78
C LEU A 200 -1.14 16.90 27.64
N TRP A 201 -1.16 16.76 28.96
CA TRP A 201 -1.60 17.84 29.86
C TRP A 201 -0.63 19.03 29.90
N ALA A 202 0.65 18.78 29.65
CA ALA A 202 1.69 19.81 29.61
C ALA A 202 1.85 20.49 28.22
N ALA A 203 1.22 19.95 27.20
CA ALA A 203 1.34 20.46 25.84
C ALA A 203 0.55 21.77 25.65
N GLU A 204 1.03 22.61 24.74
CA GLU A 204 0.37 23.84 24.30
C GLU A 204 -0.05 23.79 22.82
N ARG A 205 0.67 23.05 22.00
CA ARG A 205 0.45 22.92 20.54
C ARG A 205 0.68 21.48 20.08
N PRO A 206 -0.09 20.51 20.61
CA PRO A 206 0.04 19.11 20.22
C PRO A 206 -0.48 18.85 18.82
N ILE A 207 0.08 17.83 18.15
CA ILE A 207 -0.43 17.26 16.89
C ILE A 207 -0.31 15.74 16.90
N VAL A 208 -1.30 15.06 16.31
CA VAL A 208 -1.27 13.61 16.11
C VAL A 208 -0.92 13.29 14.66
N LEU A 209 0.02 12.38 14.45
CA LEU A 209 0.41 11.87 13.15
C LEU A 209 0.12 10.37 13.05
N LEU A 210 -0.69 9.97 12.08
CA LEU A 210 -1.12 8.58 11.87
C LEU A 210 -0.42 7.96 10.66
N GLY A 211 0.06 6.75 10.81
CA GLY A 211 0.69 6.05 9.69
C GLY A 211 0.83 4.55 9.90
N GLY A 212 1.59 3.91 9.01
CA GLY A 212 1.94 2.50 9.10
C GLY A 212 0.78 1.53 8.83
N SER A 213 0.85 0.38 9.48
CA SER A 213 -0.08 -0.75 9.34
C SER A 213 -0.62 -1.19 10.70
N ARG A 214 -1.32 -2.32 10.78
CA ARG A 214 -1.96 -2.85 12.00
C ARG A 214 -3.08 -1.97 12.55
N TRP A 215 -3.77 -1.28 11.66
CA TRP A 215 -5.00 -0.54 11.96
C TRP A 215 -6.23 -1.39 11.68
N SER A 216 -7.36 -0.99 12.25
CA SER A 216 -8.70 -1.49 11.94
C SER A 216 -9.69 -0.32 11.89
N ALA A 217 -10.88 -0.55 11.33
CA ALA A 217 -11.93 0.47 11.34
C ALA A 217 -12.29 0.88 12.78
N THR A 218 -12.32 -0.08 13.71
CA THR A 218 -12.58 0.18 15.14
C THR A 218 -11.48 1.04 15.76
N ALA A 219 -10.21 0.77 15.45
CA ALA A 219 -9.08 1.56 15.95
C ALA A 219 -9.12 3.00 15.41
N CYS A 220 -9.43 3.18 14.12
CA CYS A 220 -9.60 4.51 13.53
C CYS A 220 -10.74 5.29 14.21
N ALA A 221 -11.88 4.63 14.49
CA ALA A 221 -12.99 5.26 15.21
C ALA A 221 -12.65 5.60 16.67
N ALA A 222 -11.90 4.73 17.37
CA ALA A 222 -11.44 5.01 18.75
C ALA A 222 -10.49 6.23 18.77
N LEU A 223 -9.59 6.32 17.79
CA LEU A 223 -8.70 7.47 17.68
C LEU A 223 -9.46 8.76 17.32
N ALA A 224 -10.49 8.70 16.49
CA ALA A 224 -11.32 9.85 16.18
C ALA A 224 -12.04 10.37 17.44
N ARG A 225 -12.61 9.47 18.25
CA ARG A 225 -13.20 9.84 19.56
C ARG A 225 -12.17 10.47 20.52
N PHE A 226 -10.95 9.94 20.55
CA PHE A 226 -9.87 10.54 21.32
C PHE A 226 -9.52 11.95 20.84
N ALA A 227 -9.38 12.12 19.52
CA ALA A 227 -9.11 13.42 18.93
C ALA A 227 -10.20 14.46 19.26
N ASP A 228 -11.48 14.05 19.23
CA ASP A 228 -12.60 14.91 19.62
C ASP A 228 -12.52 15.34 21.09
N ARG A 229 -12.35 14.37 22.01
CA ARG A 229 -12.30 14.67 23.43
C ARG A 229 -11.16 15.63 23.81
N PHE A 230 -10.03 15.48 23.14
CA PHE A 230 -8.83 16.30 23.38
C PHE A 230 -8.73 17.50 22.43
N ALA A 231 -9.66 17.68 21.49
CA ALA A 231 -9.63 18.69 20.44
C ALA A 231 -8.26 18.73 19.72
N LEU A 232 -7.73 17.57 19.29
CA LEU A 232 -6.40 17.43 18.71
C LEU A 232 -6.44 17.53 17.18
N PRO A 233 -5.57 18.34 16.55
CA PRO A 233 -5.36 18.26 15.12
C PRO A 233 -4.68 16.93 14.75
N VAL A 234 -5.22 16.24 13.75
CA VAL A 234 -4.75 14.93 13.28
C VAL A 234 -4.31 15.04 11.83
N ALA A 235 -3.10 14.61 11.52
CA ALA A 235 -2.62 14.46 10.16
C ALA A 235 -2.24 13.00 9.89
N THR A 236 -2.30 12.61 8.62
CA THR A 236 -1.87 11.29 8.19
C THR A 236 -0.52 11.35 7.50
N THR A 237 0.24 10.26 7.54
CA THR A 237 1.50 10.15 6.81
C THR A 237 1.26 9.71 5.37
N PHE A 238 2.29 9.81 4.55
CA PHE A 238 2.26 9.49 3.12
C PHE A 238 1.51 8.19 2.80
N ARG A 239 0.48 8.32 1.95
CA ARG A 239 -0.37 7.20 1.47
C ARG A 239 -1.08 6.42 2.59
N ARG A 240 -1.50 7.15 3.63
CA ARG A 240 -2.30 6.63 4.75
C ARG A 240 -3.51 7.52 5.08
N ALA A 241 -3.98 8.30 4.10
CA ALA A 241 -5.09 9.24 4.30
C ALA A 241 -6.41 8.56 4.75
N HIS A 242 -6.60 7.28 4.44
CA HIS A 242 -7.76 6.50 4.85
C HIS A 242 -7.82 6.15 6.36
N LEU A 243 -6.79 6.52 7.13
CA LEU A 243 -6.76 6.27 8.58
C LEU A 243 -7.59 7.26 9.39
N PHE A 244 -7.97 8.38 8.78
CA PHE A 244 -8.80 9.38 9.45
C PHE A 244 -9.76 10.02 8.43
N ASP A 245 -11.04 10.17 8.81
CA ASP A 245 -12.05 10.73 7.90
C ASP A 245 -11.71 12.22 7.60
N PRO A 246 -11.51 12.59 6.34
CA PRO A 246 -11.21 13.98 5.97
C PRO A 246 -12.36 14.96 6.20
N ALA A 247 -13.59 14.49 6.47
CA ALA A 247 -14.72 15.32 6.89
C ALA A 247 -14.70 15.65 8.40
N HIS A 248 -13.88 14.97 9.18
CA HIS A 248 -13.80 15.16 10.63
C HIS A 248 -13.15 16.50 10.97
N PRO A 249 -13.72 17.33 11.90
CA PRO A 249 -13.20 18.67 12.22
C PRO A 249 -11.75 18.70 12.73
N CYS A 250 -11.26 17.59 13.24
CA CYS A 250 -9.87 17.45 13.69
C CYS A 250 -8.87 17.12 12.57
N TYR A 251 -9.32 16.80 11.34
CA TYR A 251 -8.40 16.44 10.27
C TYR A 251 -7.65 17.64 9.72
N ALA A 252 -6.31 17.58 9.78
CA ALA A 252 -5.42 18.67 9.37
C ALA A 252 -4.72 18.43 8.01
N GLY A 253 -4.86 17.23 7.42
CA GLY A 253 -4.29 16.90 6.11
C GLY A 253 -3.31 15.73 6.11
N ASP A 254 -2.53 15.64 5.03
CA ASP A 254 -1.61 14.53 4.74
C ASP A 254 -0.17 15.04 4.56
N LEU A 255 0.79 14.34 5.18
CA LEU A 255 2.24 14.57 5.06
C LEU A 255 2.80 13.70 3.92
N GLY A 256 2.38 13.97 2.70
CA GLY A 256 2.83 13.26 1.51
C GLY A 256 3.81 14.06 0.64
N ILE A 257 3.75 13.81 -0.66
CA ILE A 257 4.49 14.57 -1.67
C ILE A 257 3.70 15.83 -2.00
N GLY A 258 4.32 17.00 -1.82
CA GLY A 258 3.68 18.30 -2.03
C GLY A 258 2.58 18.60 -0.99
N PRO A 259 2.85 18.43 0.31
CA PRO A 259 1.88 18.67 1.37
C PRO A 259 1.56 20.15 1.52
N ASN A 260 0.48 20.45 2.22
CA ASN A 260 0.12 21.83 2.55
C ASN A 260 1.24 22.51 3.36
N PRO A 261 1.81 23.64 2.91
CA PRO A 261 2.86 24.36 3.65
C PRO A 261 2.43 24.77 5.06
N LYS A 262 1.16 25.06 5.29
CA LYS A 262 0.63 25.40 6.61
C LYS A 262 0.64 24.19 7.55
N LEU A 263 0.37 22.98 7.03
CA LEU A 263 0.50 21.73 7.79
C LEU A 263 1.97 21.51 8.19
N LEU A 264 2.91 21.69 7.25
CA LEU A 264 4.34 21.60 7.57
C LEU A 264 4.77 22.58 8.67
N ALA A 265 4.30 23.82 8.57
CA ALA A 265 4.56 24.84 9.60
C ALA A 265 3.97 24.45 10.95
N ARG A 266 2.76 23.87 10.98
CA ARG A 266 2.10 23.38 12.19
C ARG A 266 2.89 22.24 12.84
N VAL A 267 3.36 21.26 12.06
CA VAL A 267 4.19 20.16 12.58
C VAL A 267 5.53 20.69 13.13
N LYS A 268 6.18 21.61 12.42
CA LYS A 268 7.42 22.25 12.90
C LYS A 268 7.21 23.08 14.17
N GLY A 269 6.08 23.75 14.27
CA GLY A 269 5.72 24.61 15.42
C GLY A 269 5.07 23.86 16.59
N ALA A 270 4.78 22.59 16.45
CA ALA A 270 4.24 21.76 17.54
C ALA A 270 5.25 21.65 18.68
N ASP A 271 4.77 21.58 19.92
CA ASP A 271 5.58 21.24 21.09
C ASP A 271 5.50 19.76 21.45
N LEU A 272 4.40 19.10 21.05
CA LEU A 272 4.21 17.65 21.19
C LEU A 272 3.73 17.03 19.89
N ILE A 273 4.39 15.95 19.47
CA ILE A 273 3.99 15.10 18.34
C ILE A 273 3.68 13.70 18.87
N LEU A 274 2.42 13.28 18.72
CA LEU A 274 2.02 11.90 18.96
C LEU A 274 2.00 11.14 17.62
N LEU A 275 3.06 10.38 17.35
CA LEU A 275 3.21 9.57 16.15
C LEU A 275 2.74 8.14 16.39
N VAL A 276 1.66 7.72 15.74
CA VAL A 276 1.06 6.39 15.94
C VAL A 276 1.18 5.54 14.67
N GLY A 277 1.89 4.44 14.77
CA GLY A 277 2.07 3.45 13.72
C GLY A 277 2.96 3.89 12.55
N GLY A 278 3.27 5.16 12.44
CA GLY A 278 4.14 5.72 11.41
C GLY A 278 5.63 5.66 11.77
N ARG A 279 6.52 5.79 10.76
CA ARG A 279 7.98 5.79 10.93
C ARG A 279 8.63 7.16 10.71
N LEU A 280 7.88 8.14 10.22
CA LEU A 280 8.43 9.42 9.70
C LEU A 280 9.63 9.20 8.78
N GLY A 281 9.49 8.28 7.82
CA GLY A 281 10.50 8.03 6.80
C GLY A 281 10.67 9.23 5.86
N GLU A 282 11.43 9.06 4.80
CA GLU A 282 11.85 10.13 3.89
C GLU A 282 10.71 11.03 3.40
N MET A 283 9.62 10.46 2.88
CA MET A 283 8.52 11.26 2.32
C MET A 283 7.79 12.10 3.37
N PRO A 284 7.21 11.54 4.47
CA PRO A 284 6.48 12.34 5.45
C PRO A 284 7.38 13.29 6.25
N SER A 285 8.68 13.04 6.32
CA SER A 285 9.65 13.92 6.99
C SER A 285 10.29 14.96 6.06
N GLN A 286 9.83 15.06 4.79
CA GLN A 286 10.40 15.94 3.78
C GLN A 286 11.92 15.76 3.64
N SER A 287 12.34 14.55 3.31
CA SER A 287 13.74 14.13 3.19
C SER A 287 14.53 14.34 4.50
N TYR A 288 13.90 13.96 5.62
CA TYR A 288 14.47 14.06 6.97
C TYR A 288 14.81 15.48 7.43
N THR A 289 14.11 16.50 6.89
CA THR A 289 14.32 17.92 7.23
C THR A 289 13.20 18.53 8.08
N LEU A 290 12.12 17.77 8.31
CA LEU A 290 10.94 18.28 9.05
C LEU A 290 11.22 18.43 10.55
N LEU A 291 11.95 17.47 11.14
CA LEU A 291 12.34 17.44 12.55
C LEU A 291 13.85 17.28 12.67
N ASP A 292 14.43 17.78 13.76
CA ASP A 292 15.85 17.63 14.04
C ASP A 292 16.19 16.16 14.38
N ILE A 293 17.34 15.69 13.89
CA ILE A 293 17.85 14.33 14.10
C ILE A 293 19.15 14.42 14.93
N PRO A 294 19.35 13.55 15.90
CA PRO A 294 18.44 12.49 16.39
C PRO A 294 17.42 12.99 17.42
N ARG A 295 17.50 14.26 17.86
CA ARG A 295 16.67 14.82 18.93
C ARG A 295 15.76 15.91 18.37
N PRO A 296 14.46 15.59 18.10
CA PRO A 296 13.46 16.59 17.76
C PRO A 296 13.37 17.64 18.89
N ARG A 297 13.14 18.90 18.52
CA ARG A 297 12.81 19.94 19.51
C ARG A 297 11.48 19.71 20.18
N GLN A 298 10.59 19.06 19.47
CA GLN A 298 9.27 18.65 19.93
C GLN A 298 9.38 17.46 20.90
N THR A 299 8.51 17.39 21.87
CA THR A 299 8.27 16.18 22.65
C THR A 299 7.69 15.14 21.70
N LEU A 300 8.50 14.17 21.26
CA LEU A 300 8.05 13.08 20.41
C LEU A 300 7.58 11.91 21.27
N VAL A 301 6.31 11.53 21.13
CA VAL A 301 5.77 10.24 21.57
C VAL A 301 5.66 9.35 20.35
N HIS A 302 6.40 8.25 20.31
CA HIS A 302 6.41 7.33 19.17
C HIS A 302 5.84 5.97 19.55
N VAL A 303 4.71 5.63 18.96
CA VAL A 303 4.01 4.35 19.14
C VAL A 303 4.20 3.49 17.91
N PHE A 304 4.83 2.33 18.05
CA PHE A 304 5.10 1.44 16.93
C PHE A 304 5.16 -0.04 17.35
N PRO A 305 4.64 -0.99 16.53
CA PRO A 305 4.57 -2.40 16.92
C PRO A 305 5.92 -3.15 16.83
N GLY A 306 6.87 -2.66 16.05
CA GLY A 306 8.21 -3.26 15.92
C GLY A 306 9.23 -2.46 16.72
N VAL A 307 9.78 -3.05 17.77
CA VAL A 307 10.73 -2.39 18.69
C VAL A 307 11.97 -1.87 17.95
N GLU A 308 12.37 -2.51 16.87
CA GLU A 308 13.51 -2.17 16.03
C GLU A 308 13.40 -0.81 15.31
N GLU A 309 12.20 -0.24 15.22
CA GLU A 309 11.97 1.07 14.62
C GLU A 309 11.99 2.21 15.65
N LEU A 310 11.77 1.89 16.93
CA LEU A 310 11.78 2.88 18.01
C LEU A 310 13.23 3.35 18.27
N GLY A 311 13.46 4.65 18.08
CA GLY A 311 14.81 5.24 18.21
C GLY A 311 15.72 5.05 17.00
N ARG A 312 15.25 4.49 15.90
CA ARG A 312 16.06 4.24 14.70
C ARG A 312 16.56 5.51 14.01
N VAL A 313 15.74 6.54 13.97
CA VAL A 313 16.06 7.85 13.37
C VAL A 313 15.88 8.96 14.41
N TYR A 314 14.74 8.99 15.06
CA TYR A 314 14.38 10.02 16.03
C TYR A 314 14.36 9.46 17.44
N HIS A 315 15.03 10.13 18.36
CA HIS A 315 14.95 9.81 19.79
C HIS A 315 13.64 10.32 20.37
N ALA A 316 12.70 9.41 20.64
CA ALA A 316 11.41 9.76 21.24
C ALA A 316 11.56 10.02 22.75
N GLN A 317 10.91 11.07 23.26
CA GLN A 317 10.77 11.34 24.70
C GLN A 317 10.00 10.21 25.41
N LEU A 318 9.05 9.61 24.69
CA LEU A 318 8.31 8.42 25.10
C LEU A 318 8.16 7.47 23.91
N ALA A 319 8.87 6.34 23.97
CA ALA A 319 8.74 5.26 23.00
C ALA A 319 7.79 4.21 23.57
N ILE A 320 6.72 3.88 22.84
CA ILE A 320 5.71 2.89 23.25
C ILE A 320 5.69 1.77 22.23
N ASN A 321 6.10 0.57 22.65
CA ASN A 321 5.96 -0.61 21.81
C ASN A 321 4.53 -1.15 21.92
N ALA A 322 3.68 -0.79 20.95
CA ALA A 322 2.29 -1.23 20.90
C ALA A 322 1.77 -1.24 19.44
N THR A 323 0.80 -2.12 19.19
CA THR A 323 0.06 -2.07 17.92
C THR A 323 -0.87 -0.87 17.92
N PRO A 324 -1.08 -0.19 16.76
CA PRO A 324 -2.04 0.90 16.65
C PRO A 324 -3.44 0.52 17.14
N THR A 325 -3.89 -0.71 16.89
CA THR A 325 -5.19 -1.22 17.35
C THR A 325 -5.30 -1.23 18.87
N ALA A 326 -4.34 -1.84 19.56
CA ALA A 326 -4.34 -1.92 21.02
C ALA A 326 -4.10 -0.54 21.66
N PHE A 327 -3.23 0.27 21.07
CA PHE A 327 -2.98 1.63 21.55
C PHE A 327 -4.22 2.52 21.42
N ALA A 328 -4.93 2.48 20.28
CA ALA A 328 -6.16 3.25 20.08
C ALA A 328 -7.24 2.87 21.10
N ALA A 329 -7.37 1.60 21.42
CA ALA A 329 -8.28 1.14 22.50
C ALA A 329 -7.86 1.68 23.88
N ALA A 330 -6.56 1.68 24.18
CA ALA A 330 -6.04 2.20 25.45
C ALA A 330 -6.23 3.73 25.63
N LEU A 331 -6.33 4.50 24.52
CA LEU A 331 -6.60 5.93 24.58
C LEU A 331 -7.97 6.27 25.16
N GLU A 332 -8.92 5.34 25.20
CA GLU A 332 -10.25 5.55 25.79
C GLU A 332 -10.18 5.86 27.29
N GLY A 333 -9.18 5.32 27.98
CA GLY A 333 -8.95 5.56 29.42
C GLY A 333 -8.35 6.93 29.76
N LEU A 334 -7.80 7.65 28.78
CA LEU A 334 -7.18 8.96 29.03
C LEU A 334 -8.24 10.06 29.21
N GLN A 335 -7.95 11.02 30.09
CA GLN A 335 -8.80 12.18 30.34
C GLN A 335 -8.13 13.46 29.85
N PRO A 336 -8.85 14.35 29.15
CA PRO A 336 -8.30 15.65 28.77
C PRO A 336 -8.03 16.52 30.02
N PRO A 337 -7.12 17.49 29.95
CA PRO A 337 -7.01 18.50 30.98
C PRO A 337 -8.26 19.38 31.02
N ASN A 338 -8.47 20.10 32.15
CA ASN A 338 -9.65 20.97 32.31
C ASN A 338 -9.72 22.07 31.23
N GLU A 339 -8.56 22.59 30.83
CA GLU A 339 -8.43 23.58 29.79
C GLU A 339 -7.54 23.04 28.65
N LEU A 340 -7.95 23.28 27.41
CA LEU A 340 -7.22 22.92 26.19
C LEU A 340 -6.75 24.21 25.53
N SER A 341 -5.50 24.64 25.77
CA SER A 341 -4.91 25.86 25.22
C SER A 341 -4.92 25.86 23.68
N TRP A 342 -4.89 24.69 23.04
CA TRP A 342 -4.88 24.52 21.58
C TRP A 342 -6.27 24.34 20.95
N ARG A 343 -7.36 24.42 21.74
CA ARG A 343 -8.72 24.12 21.21
C ARG A 343 -9.08 24.95 19.98
N SER A 344 -8.66 26.24 19.93
CA SER A 344 -8.91 27.12 18.79
C SER A 344 -8.08 26.80 17.55
N GLU A 345 -6.95 26.10 17.71
CA GLU A 345 -6.04 25.76 16.61
C GLU A 345 -6.55 24.62 15.73
N THR A 346 -7.32 23.69 16.30
CA THR A 346 -7.83 22.51 15.58
C THR A 346 -8.81 22.88 14.46
N PRO A 347 -9.82 23.72 14.66
CA PRO A 347 -10.66 24.21 13.56
C PRO A 347 -9.88 24.97 12.49
N LEU A 348 -8.85 25.75 12.89
CA LEU A 348 -7.99 26.45 11.94
C LEU A 348 -7.16 25.48 11.10
N ALA A 349 -6.65 24.39 11.69
CA ALA A 349 -5.94 23.35 10.96
C ALA A 349 -6.84 22.67 9.92
N HIS A 350 -8.09 22.38 10.28
CA HIS A 350 -9.08 21.83 9.35
C HIS A 350 -9.45 22.82 8.24
N ALA A 351 -9.66 24.08 8.57
CA ALA A 351 -9.92 25.13 7.57
C ALA A 351 -8.75 25.28 6.58
N ASP A 352 -7.50 25.22 7.05
CA ASP A 352 -6.31 25.23 6.20
C ASP A 352 -6.26 24.02 5.26
N PHE A 353 -6.67 22.82 5.73
CA PHE A 353 -6.80 21.63 4.90
C PHE A 353 -7.88 21.80 3.82
N LEU A 354 -9.06 22.28 4.17
CA LEU A 354 -10.14 22.55 3.22
C LEU A 354 -9.71 23.58 2.17
N ALA A 355 -9.15 24.71 2.60
CA ALA A 355 -8.65 25.74 1.67
C ALA A 355 -7.60 25.22 0.68
N TRP A 356 -6.76 24.24 1.09
CA TRP A 356 -5.76 23.63 0.24
C TRP A 356 -6.34 22.64 -0.79
N THR A 357 -7.46 22.00 -0.49
CA THR A 357 -7.95 20.82 -1.19
C THR A 357 -9.32 20.98 -1.84
N ASP A 358 -10.11 22.03 -1.51
CA ASP A 358 -11.47 22.14 -2.01
C ASP A 358 -11.54 22.60 -3.47
N LYS A 359 -10.69 23.53 -3.84
CA LYS A 359 -10.69 24.08 -5.20
C LYS A 359 -9.52 23.55 -6.00
N PRO A 360 -9.76 22.88 -7.13
CA PRO A 360 -8.73 22.52 -8.07
C PRO A 360 -8.00 23.76 -8.61
N THR A 361 -6.69 23.63 -8.80
CA THR A 361 -5.88 24.69 -9.40
C THR A 361 -6.07 24.71 -10.90
N THR A 362 -5.96 25.87 -11.53
CA THR A 362 -5.89 25.99 -12.99
C THR A 362 -4.59 25.40 -13.50
N VAL A 363 -4.66 24.66 -14.61
CA VAL A 363 -3.53 23.97 -15.23
C VAL A 363 -3.47 24.25 -16.73
N PRO A 364 -2.32 24.09 -17.37
CA PRO A 364 -2.21 24.07 -18.82
C PRO A 364 -3.02 22.93 -19.45
N GLY A 365 -3.49 23.16 -20.67
CA GLY A 365 -4.19 22.15 -21.48
C GLY A 365 -5.69 22.00 -21.14
N PRO A 366 -6.40 21.18 -21.95
CA PRO A 366 -7.85 21.05 -21.88
C PRO A 366 -8.33 20.04 -20.83
N VAL A 367 -7.43 19.21 -20.28
CA VAL A 367 -7.74 18.21 -19.24
C VAL A 367 -7.14 18.63 -17.90
N ASN A 368 -8.00 18.89 -16.91
CA ASN A 368 -7.62 19.21 -15.56
C ASN A 368 -7.84 18.01 -14.63
N LEU A 369 -6.78 17.27 -14.31
CA LEU A 369 -6.84 16.11 -13.44
C LEU A 369 -7.36 16.47 -12.02
N GLY A 370 -7.09 17.68 -11.55
CA GLY A 370 -7.60 18.17 -10.25
C GLY A 370 -9.12 18.26 -10.23
N GLU A 371 -9.74 18.80 -11.28
CA GLU A 371 -11.21 18.86 -11.42
C GLU A 371 -11.82 17.47 -11.51
N ILE A 372 -11.18 16.56 -12.25
CA ILE A 372 -11.61 15.15 -12.36
C ILE A 372 -11.62 14.49 -10.98
N VAL A 373 -10.51 14.55 -10.24
CA VAL A 373 -10.41 13.91 -8.91
C VAL A 373 -11.33 14.57 -7.90
N ALA A 374 -11.47 15.90 -7.94
CA ALA A 374 -12.41 16.62 -7.08
C ALA A 374 -13.87 16.25 -7.39
N GLY A 375 -14.23 16.12 -8.66
CA GLY A 375 -15.57 15.71 -9.07
C GLY A 375 -15.92 14.26 -8.72
N LEU A 376 -14.92 13.38 -8.63
CA LEU A 376 -15.11 12.00 -8.15
C LEU A 376 -15.50 11.94 -6.67
N ARG A 377 -15.09 12.91 -5.84
CA ARG A 377 -15.48 12.95 -4.41
C ARG A 377 -16.98 12.90 -4.17
N GLU A 378 -17.73 13.57 -5.07
CA GLU A 378 -19.19 13.71 -4.96
C GLU A 378 -19.95 12.52 -5.56
N ARG A 379 -19.27 11.69 -6.35
CA ARG A 379 -19.89 10.58 -7.11
C ARG A 379 -19.55 9.20 -6.57
N LEU A 380 -18.41 9.09 -5.88
CA LEU A 380 -17.97 7.79 -5.38
C LEU A 380 -18.63 7.46 -4.05
N PRO A 381 -19.05 6.19 -3.84
CA PRO A 381 -19.48 5.74 -2.53
C PRO A 381 -18.35 5.86 -1.50
N ALA A 382 -18.72 6.02 -0.23
CA ALA A 382 -17.74 6.26 0.85
C ALA A 382 -16.72 5.12 1.05
N ASP A 383 -17.04 3.92 0.58
CA ASP A 383 -16.20 2.72 0.64
C ASP A 383 -15.49 2.41 -0.69
N ALA A 384 -15.59 3.27 -1.70
CA ALA A 384 -14.84 3.12 -2.94
C ALA A 384 -13.33 3.02 -2.66
N VAL A 385 -12.67 2.08 -3.34
CA VAL A 385 -11.21 1.90 -3.23
C VAL A 385 -10.53 2.68 -4.34
N ILE A 386 -9.61 3.55 -3.96
CA ILE A 386 -8.76 4.28 -4.89
C ILE A 386 -7.34 3.72 -4.79
N CYS A 387 -6.88 3.16 -5.89
CA CYS A 387 -5.53 2.64 -6.04
C CYS A 387 -4.70 3.60 -6.88
N ASN A 388 -3.41 3.74 -6.60
CA ASN A 388 -2.51 4.46 -7.48
C ASN A 388 -1.08 3.91 -7.45
N GLY A 389 -0.39 4.03 -8.56
CA GLY A 389 1.04 3.75 -8.66
C GLY A 389 1.90 4.94 -8.26
N ALA A 390 3.01 5.16 -8.96
CA ALA A 390 3.97 6.21 -8.67
C ALA A 390 4.19 7.13 -9.88
N GLY A 391 4.23 8.42 -9.61
CA GLY A 391 4.41 9.48 -10.59
C GLY A 391 3.75 10.78 -10.12
N ASN A 392 4.02 11.88 -10.82
CA ASN A 392 3.47 13.19 -10.46
C ASN A 392 1.94 13.23 -10.48
N PHE A 393 1.28 12.40 -11.32
CA PHE A 393 -0.18 12.27 -11.34
C PHE A 393 -0.74 11.93 -9.94
N SER A 394 -0.01 11.18 -9.13
CA SER A 394 -0.45 10.80 -7.79
C SER A 394 -0.56 11.99 -6.82
N ILE A 395 0.15 13.10 -7.07
CA ILE A 395 0.05 14.33 -6.26
C ILE A 395 -1.36 14.92 -6.39
N TRP A 396 -1.95 14.87 -7.59
CA TRP A 396 -3.33 15.30 -7.84
C TRP A 396 -4.32 14.43 -7.07
N VAL A 397 -4.13 13.10 -7.15
CA VAL A 397 -4.98 12.13 -6.44
C VAL A 397 -4.91 12.35 -4.93
N HIS A 398 -3.70 12.46 -4.37
CA HIS A 398 -3.52 12.64 -2.92
C HIS A 398 -4.07 13.98 -2.43
N ARG A 399 -3.96 15.05 -3.22
CA ARG A 399 -4.46 16.36 -2.83
C ARG A 399 -5.98 16.47 -2.89
N TYR A 400 -6.62 15.89 -3.92
CA TYR A 400 -8.03 16.14 -4.19
C TYR A 400 -8.96 14.97 -3.86
N ALA A 401 -8.48 13.73 -3.70
CA ALA A 401 -9.33 12.61 -3.29
C ALA A 401 -9.75 12.71 -1.80
N ARG A 402 -10.83 12.04 -1.46
CA ARG A 402 -11.34 11.89 -0.09
C ARG A 402 -11.49 10.42 0.26
N TYR A 403 -10.73 9.94 1.22
CA TYR A 403 -10.76 8.57 1.71
C TYR A 403 -11.57 8.54 3.00
N ARG A 404 -12.86 8.22 2.91
CA ARG A 404 -13.82 8.35 4.03
C ARG A 404 -13.84 7.17 4.97
N ARG A 405 -13.28 6.03 4.58
CA ARG A 405 -13.28 4.80 5.37
C ARG A 405 -11.91 4.13 5.37
N TYR A 406 -11.63 3.39 6.43
CA TYR A 406 -10.47 2.51 6.49
C TYR A 406 -10.47 1.52 5.31
N GLY A 407 -9.29 1.25 4.73
CA GLY A 407 -9.12 0.32 3.62
C GLY A 407 -9.58 0.85 2.25
N THR A 408 -9.73 2.18 2.07
CA THR A 408 -10.12 2.79 0.80
C THR A 408 -8.97 3.38 -0.01
N GLN A 409 -7.75 3.40 0.53
CA GLN A 409 -6.54 3.84 -0.18
C GLN A 409 -5.55 2.68 -0.29
N LEU A 410 -5.20 2.28 -1.51
CA LEU A 410 -4.16 1.30 -1.80
C LEU A 410 -3.09 1.94 -2.69
N ALA A 411 -1.95 2.28 -2.09
CA ALA A 411 -0.84 2.91 -2.78
C ALA A 411 0.49 2.53 -2.10
N PRO A 412 1.59 2.37 -2.87
CA PRO A 412 2.85 1.89 -2.32
C PRO A 412 3.66 3.05 -1.73
N ILE A 413 3.97 3.03 -0.44
CA ILE A 413 4.87 4.04 0.16
C ILE A 413 6.32 3.91 -0.35
N SER A 414 6.66 2.77 -0.92
CA SER A 414 7.92 2.53 -1.63
C SER A 414 8.07 3.35 -2.92
N GLY A 415 6.99 3.99 -3.42
CA GLY A 415 7.03 4.74 -4.67
C GLY A 415 7.19 3.86 -5.91
N SER A 416 6.78 2.60 -5.86
CA SER A 416 6.91 1.66 -6.98
C SER A 416 5.91 1.99 -8.09
N MET A 417 6.43 2.15 -9.31
CA MET A 417 5.62 2.17 -10.52
C MET A 417 5.01 0.79 -10.78
N GLY A 418 3.89 0.74 -11.50
CA GLY A 418 3.18 -0.48 -11.82
C GLY A 418 2.29 -1.05 -10.70
N TYR A 419 2.16 -0.35 -9.58
CA TYR A 419 1.37 -0.84 -8.45
C TYR A 419 -0.15 -0.71 -8.65
N GLY A 420 -0.61 0.39 -9.24
CA GLY A 420 -2.03 0.79 -9.23
C GLY A 420 -2.97 -0.24 -9.85
N VAL A 421 -2.61 -0.78 -11.01
CA VAL A 421 -3.44 -1.72 -11.77
C VAL A 421 -3.61 -3.06 -11.04
N PRO A 422 -2.54 -3.81 -10.69
CA PRO A 422 -2.70 -5.06 -9.97
C PRO A 422 -3.33 -4.86 -8.58
N ALA A 423 -3.02 -3.79 -7.86
CA ALA A 423 -3.66 -3.50 -6.57
C ALA A 423 -5.18 -3.33 -6.70
N ALA A 424 -5.65 -2.67 -7.75
CA ALA A 424 -7.09 -2.52 -8.02
C ALA A 424 -7.74 -3.86 -8.34
N ILE A 425 -7.09 -4.71 -9.13
CA ILE A 425 -7.59 -6.04 -9.45
C ILE A 425 -7.66 -6.90 -8.18
N GLY A 426 -6.59 -6.93 -7.37
CA GLY A 426 -6.58 -7.62 -6.09
C GLY A 426 -7.70 -7.14 -5.15
N ALA A 427 -7.89 -5.83 -5.03
CA ALA A 427 -8.97 -5.25 -4.23
C ALA A 427 -10.37 -5.64 -4.73
N LYS A 428 -10.56 -5.66 -6.05
CA LYS A 428 -11.85 -6.06 -6.67
C LYS A 428 -12.12 -7.55 -6.51
N ARG A 429 -11.07 -8.39 -6.57
CA ARG A 429 -11.19 -9.82 -6.31
C ARG A 429 -11.53 -10.13 -4.85
N LEU A 430 -11.01 -9.32 -3.92
CA LEU A 430 -11.28 -9.43 -2.48
C LEU A 430 -12.69 -8.95 -2.10
N ALA A 431 -13.17 -7.88 -2.74
CA ALA A 431 -14.45 -7.24 -2.46
C ALA A 431 -15.18 -6.89 -3.77
N PRO A 432 -15.84 -7.88 -4.41
CA PRO A 432 -16.45 -7.74 -5.73
C PRO A 432 -17.54 -6.67 -5.81
N GLU A 433 -18.20 -6.37 -4.69
CA GLU A 433 -19.29 -5.38 -4.59
C GLU A 433 -18.78 -3.93 -4.60
N ARG A 434 -17.52 -3.69 -4.21
CA ARG A 434 -17.00 -2.33 -4.07
C ARG A 434 -16.64 -1.69 -5.41
N THR A 435 -16.82 -0.39 -5.50
CA THR A 435 -16.26 0.39 -6.62
C THR A 435 -14.74 0.50 -6.44
N VAL A 436 -13.97 0.12 -7.46
CA VAL A 436 -12.51 0.18 -7.43
C VAL A 436 -12.00 0.97 -8.63
N ILE A 437 -11.18 1.99 -8.35
CA ILE A 437 -10.58 2.85 -9.35
C ILE A 437 -9.06 2.82 -9.19
N ALA A 438 -8.32 2.69 -10.29
CA ALA A 438 -6.87 2.84 -10.32
C ALA A 438 -6.48 4.10 -11.10
N PHE A 439 -5.57 4.90 -10.55
CA PHE A 439 -4.87 5.93 -11.29
C PHE A 439 -3.45 5.45 -11.62
N ALA A 440 -3.06 5.56 -12.86
CA ALA A 440 -1.73 5.21 -13.35
C ALA A 440 -1.24 6.26 -14.35
N GLY A 441 0.03 6.65 -14.28
CA GLY A 441 0.66 7.39 -15.39
C GLY A 441 0.87 6.45 -16.57
N ASP A 442 1.11 7.00 -17.74
CA ASP A 442 1.37 6.22 -18.95
C ASP A 442 2.54 5.24 -18.80
N GLY A 443 3.69 5.70 -18.32
CA GLY A 443 4.84 4.83 -18.03
C GLY A 443 4.63 3.91 -16.84
N ASP A 444 3.85 4.34 -15.83
CA ASP A 444 3.46 3.53 -14.67
C ASP A 444 2.52 2.38 -15.08
N PHE A 445 1.54 2.66 -15.93
CA PHE A 445 0.62 1.66 -16.47
C PHE A 445 1.37 0.56 -17.25
N LEU A 446 2.31 0.94 -18.09
CA LEU A 446 3.03 -0.01 -18.95
C LEU A 446 3.97 -0.97 -18.19
N MET A 447 4.22 -0.75 -16.89
CA MET A 447 4.97 -1.71 -16.07
C MET A 447 4.17 -3.00 -15.80
N THR A 448 2.84 -2.91 -15.67
CA THR A 448 1.95 -4.03 -15.30
C THR A 448 0.62 -4.02 -16.05
N GLY A 449 0.51 -3.25 -17.13
CA GLY A 449 -0.72 -3.08 -17.89
C GLY A 449 -1.30 -4.37 -18.46
N GLN A 450 -0.45 -5.40 -18.70
CA GLN A 450 -0.89 -6.74 -19.12
C GLN A 450 -1.84 -7.41 -18.11
N GLU A 451 -1.84 -6.98 -16.84
CA GLU A 451 -2.79 -7.49 -15.85
C GLU A 451 -4.24 -7.04 -16.13
N PHE A 452 -4.44 -6.12 -17.08
CA PHE A 452 -5.78 -5.85 -17.58
C PHE A 452 -6.44 -7.10 -18.16
N ALA A 453 -5.65 -8.00 -18.76
CA ALA A 453 -6.14 -9.32 -19.19
C ALA A 453 -6.61 -10.19 -18.01
N THR A 454 -5.97 -10.07 -16.85
CA THR A 454 -6.40 -10.73 -15.61
C THR A 454 -7.75 -10.18 -15.15
N ALA A 455 -7.93 -8.84 -15.17
CA ALA A 455 -9.21 -8.23 -14.83
C ALA A 455 -10.34 -8.73 -15.76
N VAL A 456 -10.08 -8.82 -17.06
CA VAL A 456 -11.06 -9.32 -18.05
C VAL A 456 -11.38 -10.80 -17.82
N GLN A 457 -10.36 -11.63 -17.59
CA GLN A 457 -10.54 -13.08 -17.37
C GLN A 457 -11.45 -13.39 -16.17
N TYR A 458 -11.34 -12.59 -15.11
CA TYR A 458 -12.08 -12.80 -13.87
C TYR A 458 -13.28 -11.86 -13.72
N GLU A 459 -13.69 -11.21 -14.81
CA GLU A 459 -14.83 -10.29 -14.83
C GLU A 459 -14.79 -9.28 -13.66
N ALA A 460 -13.59 -8.75 -13.38
CA ALA A 460 -13.33 -7.81 -12.30
C ALA A 460 -13.48 -6.36 -12.81
N PRO A 461 -14.65 -5.70 -12.71
CA PRO A 461 -14.92 -4.38 -13.29
C PRO A 461 -14.21 -3.27 -12.50
N VAL A 462 -12.91 -3.16 -12.70
CA VAL A 462 -12.07 -2.04 -12.24
C VAL A 462 -12.07 -0.94 -13.29
N ILE A 463 -12.03 0.33 -12.87
CA ILE A 463 -11.87 1.48 -13.76
C ILE A 463 -10.44 2.01 -13.61
N ILE A 464 -9.66 1.90 -14.67
CA ILE A 464 -8.27 2.38 -14.72
C ILE A 464 -8.24 3.72 -15.45
N VAL A 465 -7.79 4.76 -14.76
CA VAL A 465 -7.58 6.09 -15.32
C VAL A 465 -6.10 6.23 -15.67
N VAL A 466 -5.78 6.14 -16.95
CA VAL A 466 -4.41 6.30 -17.45
C VAL A 466 -4.16 7.77 -17.77
N VAL A 467 -3.28 8.40 -17.01
CA VAL A 467 -2.88 9.80 -17.15
C VAL A 467 -1.66 9.87 -18.07
N ASP A 468 -1.91 10.17 -19.34
CA ASP A 468 -0.90 10.16 -20.39
C ASP A 468 -0.41 11.58 -20.71
N ASN A 469 0.83 11.87 -20.35
CA ASN A 469 1.55 13.09 -20.71
C ASN A 469 2.74 12.85 -21.66
N GLY A 470 2.90 11.64 -22.19
CA GLY A 470 3.94 11.25 -23.13
C GLY A 470 5.36 11.23 -22.54
N MET A 471 5.50 11.12 -21.21
CA MET A 471 6.83 11.13 -20.60
C MET A 471 6.87 10.54 -19.17
N TYR A 472 8.06 10.15 -18.73
CA TYR A 472 8.35 9.94 -17.30
C TYR A 472 8.41 11.29 -16.58
N GLY A 473 7.23 11.86 -16.27
CA GLY A 473 7.07 13.24 -15.82
C GLY A 473 7.83 13.60 -14.56
N THR A 474 7.93 12.68 -13.58
CA THR A 474 8.70 12.88 -12.34
C THR A 474 10.20 13.01 -12.63
N ILE A 475 10.73 12.14 -13.47
CA ILE A 475 12.16 12.18 -13.85
C ILE A 475 12.45 13.45 -14.67
N ARG A 476 11.56 13.79 -15.60
CA ARG A 476 11.65 15.04 -16.37
C ARG A 476 11.66 16.28 -15.45
N MET A 477 10.82 16.31 -14.42
CA MET A 477 10.81 17.38 -13.42
C MET A 477 12.17 17.52 -12.72
N HIS A 478 12.77 16.39 -12.32
CA HIS A 478 14.08 16.40 -11.68
C HIS A 478 15.19 16.86 -12.66
N GLN A 479 15.13 16.46 -13.94
CA GLN A 479 16.06 16.97 -14.94
C GLN A 479 15.94 18.49 -15.08
N GLU A 480 14.74 19.04 -15.21
CA GLU A 480 14.55 20.48 -15.33
C GLU A 480 14.95 21.26 -14.05
N ARG A 481 14.87 20.61 -12.88
CA ARG A 481 15.28 21.21 -11.60
C ARG A 481 16.80 21.27 -11.42
N HIS A 482 17.51 20.21 -11.83
CA HIS A 482 18.94 20.07 -11.55
C HIS A 482 19.81 20.30 -12.80
N TYR A 483 19.27 20.06 -13.99
CA TYR A 483 19.95 20.17 -15.28
C TYR A 483 19.01 20.80 -16.32
N PRO A 484 18.60 22.07 -16.14
CA PRO A 484 17.55 22.70 -16.93
C PRO A 484 17.86 22.66 -18.43
N GLY A 485 16.87 22.23 -19.25
CA GLY A 485 17.00 22.11 -20.69
C GLY A 485 17.78 20.89 -21.19
N ARG A 486 18.39 20.10 -20.33
CA ARG A 486 19.17 18.89 -20.70
C ARG A 486 18.33 17.63 -20.62
N VAL A 487 17.40 17.48 -21.56
CA VAL A 487 16.43 16.37 -21.58
C VAL A 487 17.02 15.12 -22.19
N VAL A 488 16.93 13.98 -21.47
CA VAL A 488 17.36 12.68 -21.96
C VAL A 488 16.50 11.56 -21.35
N ALA A 489 16.18 10.52 -22.14
CA ALA A 489 15.55 9.27 -21.70
C ALA A 489 14.19 9.41 -20.96
N THR A 490 13.43 10.48 -21.18
CA THR A 490 12.15 10.71 -20.49
C THR A 490 10.94 10.79 -21.42
N GLY A 491 11.13 10.94 -22.73
CA GLY A 491 10.03 10.94 -23.72
C GLY A 491 9.48 9.54 -23.95
N LEU A 492 8.16 9.40 -24.04
CA LEU A 492 7.44 8.16 -24.33
C LEU A 492 6.60 8.33 -25.60
N LYS A 493 6.53 7.26 -26.39
CA LYS A 493 5.58 7.13 -27.50
C LYS A 493 4.58 6.06 -27.13
N ASN A 494 3.41 6.48 -26.68
CA ASN A 494 2.39 5.62 -26.13
C ASN A 494 1.42 5.07 -27.17
N PRO A 495 0.83 3.89 -26.95
CA PRO A 495 -0.32 3.39 -27.71
C PRO A 495 -1.60 4.16 -27.36
N ASP A 496 -2.66 3.93 -28.13
CA ASP A 496 -4.02 4.26 -27.68
C ASP A 496 -4.45 3.28 -26.58
N PHE A 497 -4.43 3.71 -25.32
CA PHE A 497 -4.80 2.86 -24.19
C PHE A 497 -6.30 2.52 -24.17
N ALA A 498 -7.16 3.32 -24.78
CA ALA A 498 -8.57 2.97 -24.95
C ALA A 498 -8.76 1.84 -25.96
N ALA A 499 -7.99 1.86 -27.07
CA ALA A 499 -7.95 0.75 -28.03
C ALA A 499 -7.35 -0.50 -27.39
N TYR A 500 -6.32 -0.35 -26.56
CA TYR A 500 -5.73 -1.45 -25.77
C TYR A 500 -6.80 -2.16 -24.92
N ALA A 501 -7.62 -1.41 -24.17
CA ALA A 501 -8.71 -1.98 -23.39
C ALA A 501 -9.71 -2.77 -24.25
N ARG A 502 -10.11 -2.21 -25.40
CA ARG A 502 -11.04 -2.86 -26.33
C ARG A 502 -10.46 -4.12 -26.94
N ALA A 503 -9.15 -4.16 -27.21
CA ALA A 503 -8.47 -5.36 -27.73
C ALA A 503 -8.53 -6.55 -26.77
N PHE A 504 -8.59 -6.31 -25.46
CA PHE A 504 -8.80 -7.36 -24.44
C PHE A 504 -10.28 -7.67 -24.17
N GLY A 505 -11.24 -6.98 -24.82
CA GLY A 505 -12.67 -7.18 -24.56
C GLY A 505 -13.25 -6.29 -23.45
N GLY A 506 -12.45 -5.41 -22.86
CA GLY A 506 -12.87 -4.42 -21.87
C GLY A 506 -13.52 -3.18 -22.51
N TYR A 507 -13.87 -2.21 -21.68
CA TYR A 507 -14.33 -0.89 -22.11
C TYR A 507 -13.15 0.09 -22.22
N GLY A 508 -13.12 0.90 -23.26
CA GLY A 508 -12.06 1.89 -23.45
C GLY A 508 -12.59 3.20 -24.05
N ALA A 509 -12.30 4.32 -23.39
CA ALA A 509 -12.65 5.66 -23.85
C ALA A 509 -11.46 6.62 -23.76
N MET A 510 -11.32 7.49 -24.77
CA MET A 510 -10.37 8.61 -24.78
C MET A 510 -11.02 9.84 -24.14
N VAL A 511 -10.27 10.56 -23.34
CA VAL A 511 -10.68 11.81 -22.69
C VAL A 511 -9.67 12.90 -23.05
N GLU A 512 -10.10 13.84 -23.90
CA GLU A 512 -9.27 14.94 -24.39
C GLU A 512 -9.67 16.30 -23.78
N LYS A 513 -10.79 16.35 -23.07
CA LYS A 513 -11.27 17.51 -22.30
C LYS A 513 -11.81 17.08 -20.95
N THR A 514 -11.68 17.91 -19.93
CA THR A 514 -12.22 17.62 -18.58
C THR A 514 -13.71 17.25 -18.60
N ALA A 515 -14.50 17.94 -19.44
CA ALA A 515 -15.94 17.69 -19.54
C ALA A 515 -16.31 16.28 -20.05
N ASP A 516 -15.43 15.63 -20.81
CA ASP A 516 -15.67 14.30 -21.39
C ASP A 516 -15.48 13.19 -20.35
N PHE A 517 -14.83 13.49 -19.20
CA PHE A 517 -14.48 12.45 -18.22
C PHE A 517 -15.69 11.78 -17.59
N PHE A 518 -16.62 12.55 -17.05
CA PHE A 518 -17.76 11.95 -16.31
C PHE A 518 -18.72 11.18 -17.21
N PRO A 519 -19.07 11.62 -18.43
CA PRO A 519 -19.78 10.77 -19.38
C PRO A 519 -19.08 9.45 -19.68
N ALA A 520 -17.76 9.47 -19.88
CA ALA A 520 -16.96 8.26 -20.10
C ALA A 520 -16.89 7.37 -18.85
N PHE A 521 -16.80 7.95 -17.67
CA PHE A 521 -16.78 7.24 -16.40
C PHE A 521 -18.12 6.53 -16.13
N GLU A 522 -19.24 7.20 -16.33
CA GLU A 522 -20.58 6.62 -16.18
C GLU A 522 -20.81 5.50 -17.20
N ALA A 523 -20.38 5.68 -18.44
CA ALA A 523 -20.45 4.62 -19.46
C ALA A 523 -19.56 3.41 -19.09
N ALA A 524 -18.38 3.64 -18.54
CA ALA A 524 -17.52 2.57 -18.03
C ALA A 524 -18.20 1.79 -16.90
N GLN A 525 -18.78 2.47 -15.91
CA GLN A 525 -19.53 1.82 -14.83
C GLN A 525 -20.71 1.01 -15.36
N LYS A 526 -21.50 1.59 -16.27
CA LYS A 526 -22.67 0.94 -16.88
C LYS A 526 -22.29 -0.28 -17.71
N SER A 527 -21.09 -0.31 -18.28
CA SER A 527 -20.61 -1.44 -19.07
C SER A 527 -20.46 -2.73 -18.27
N GLY A 528 -20.27 -2.64 -16.96
CA GLY A 528 -19.98 -3.76 -16.07
C GLY A 528 -18.67 -4.49 -16.39
N LYS A 529 -17.83 -3.91 -17.25
CA LYS A 529 -16.54 -4.49 -17.69
C LYS A 529 -15.37 -3.80 -17.04
N PRO A 530 -14.19 -4.45 -16.96
CA PRO A 530 -12.93 -3.73 -16.76
C PRO A 530 -12.78 -2.62 -17.79
N ALA A 531 -12.35 -1.44 -17.35
CA ALA A 531 -12.35 -0.25 -18.19
C ALA A 531 -11.03 0.52 -18.12
N ILE A 532 -10.63 1.12 -19.24
CA ILE A 532 -9.55 2.12 -19.28
C ILE A 532 -10.11 3.44 -19.79
N LEU A 533 -9.96 4.48 -18.97
CA LEU A 533 -10.17 5.87 -19.37
C LEU A 533 -8.80 6.50 -19.64
N HIS A 534 -8.53 6.78 -20.92
CA HIS A 534 -7.25 7.30 -21.39
C HIS A 534 -7.30 8.83 -21.42
N LEU A 535 -6.68 9.49 -20.43
CA LEU A 535 -6.63 10.94 -20.29
C LEU A 535 -5.40 11.50 -21.00
N LYS A 536 -5.60 12.36 -22.00
CA LYS A 536 -4.53 13.13 -22.66
C LYS A 536 -4.30 14.43 -21.89
N VAL A 537 -3.28 14.46 -21.05
CA VAL A 537 -2.93 15.64 -20.25
C VAL A 537 -1.78 16.42 -20.88
N ASP A 538 -1.79 17.73 -20.71
CA ASP A 538 -0.70 18.59 -21.17
C ASP A 538 0.58 18.28 -20.40
N PRO A 539 1.74 18.04 -21.06
CA PRO A 539 3.02 17.81 -20.41
C PRO A 539 3.45 18.92 -19.43
N GLU A 540 2.99 20.15 -19.65
CA GLU A 540 3.23 21.29 -18.76
C GLU A 540 2.41 21.22 -17.46
N ALA A 541 1.31 20.47 -17.42
CA ALA A 541 0.51 20.23 -16.20
C ALA A 541 1.22 19.23 -15.26
N LEU A 542 2.36 19.62 -14.72
CA LEU A 542 3.28 18.74 -14.00
C LEU A 542 2.80 18.38 -12.60
N THR A 543 2.38 19.38 -11.83
CA THR A 543 1.83 19.23 -10.47
C THR A 543 0.73 20.29 -10.22
N PRO A 544 -0.08 20.15 -9.17
CA PRO A 544 -1.07 21.17 -8.81
C PRO A 544 -0.48 22.56 -8.52
N THR A 545 0.81 22.68 -8.30
CA THR A 545 1.46 23.92 -7.82
C THR A 545 2.48 24.53 -8.77
N ILE A 546 2.99 23.75 -9.73
CA ILE A 546 4.05 24.23 -10.61
C ILE A 546 4.01 23.51 -11.97
N SER A 547 4.20 24.27 -13.07
CA SER A 547 4.36 23.73 -14.41
C SER A 547 5.81 23.30 -14.69
N LEU A 548 6.01 22.53 -15.76
CA LEU A 548 7.34 22.11 -16.20
C LEU A 548 8.19 23.33 -16.58
N LYS A 549 7.62 24.28 -17.34
CA LYS A 549 8.25 25.54 -17.72
C LYS A 549 8.68 26.34 -16.50
N ALA A 550 7.78 26.54 -15.54
CA ALA A 550 8.10 27.29 -14.32
C ALA A 550 9.19 26.60 -13.47
N THR A 551 9.25 25.25 -13.47
CA THR A 551 10.32 24.50 -12.81
C THR A 551 11.68 24.81 -13.45
N ARG A 552 11.76 24.82 -14.79
CA ARG A 552 12.97 25.16 -15.55
C ARG A 552 13.42 26.58 -15.33
N GLU A 553 12.51 27.56 -15.46
CA GLU A 553 12.81 28.98 -15.27
C GLU A 553 13.34 29.28 -13.86
N LYS A 554 12.72 28.66 -12.84
CA LYS A 554 13.19 28.79 -11.46
C LYS A 554 14.60 28.22 -11.26
N ALA A 555 14.93 27.10 -11.89
CA ALA A 555 16.25 26.50 -11.82
C ALA A 555 17.31 27.37 -12.52
N GLN A 556 16.97 27.94 -13.70
CA GLN A 556 17.86 28.84 -14.45
C GLN A 556 18.10 30.18 -13.72
N ALA A 557 17.11 30.68 -12.96
CA ALA A 557 17.24 31.93 -12.20
C ALA A 557 18.01 31.77 -10.87
N GLY A 558 18.09 30.55 -10.32
CA GLY A 558 18.78 30.26 -9.06
C GLY A 558 20.19 29.69 -9.19
N GLY A 559 20.67 29.45 -10.41
CA GLY A 559 22.05 29.07 -10.76
C GLY A 559 22.79 30.32 -11.27
#